data_a5406918027d6646f747cb3074b0a3b6
#
_entry.id   a5406918027d6646f747cb3074b0a3b6
#
_cell.length_a   1.000
_cell.length_b   1.000
_cell.length_c   1.000
_cell.angle_alpha   90.00
_cell.angle_beta   90.00
_cell.angle_gamma   90.00
#
_symmetry.space_group_name_H-M   'P 1'
#
loop_
_entity.id
_entity.type
_entity.pdbx_description
1 polymer ?
#
loop_
_entity_poly.entity_id
_entity_poly.type
_entity_poly.pdbx_seq_one_letter_code
_entity_poly.pdbx_strand_id
1 'polypeptide(L)'
;MSTTTSNPASQVPAAAELIGPYNYVPTEWICITFVTLFAINTVLHLFQSWKFRMWWLIPTVVVAGILEIIGWSTRLWSSISPTLLTPFEIQLVGTILAPTPFLAANFVILGKIIIQLGPQYSRLSPKFYTLVFCAFDVVCLIIQAVGGAYATNEFNQHQNPDKGGNITLVGVTIQSCKRHGSLYSLRWRISPTFLK
;
A
#
# COMPACT_ATOMS: atom_id res chain seq x y z
N MET A 1 22.33 -33.78 -46.13
CA MET A 1 21.30 -34.18 -45.17
C MET A 1 21.64 -33.49 -43.86
N SER A 2 21.17 -32.24 -43.69
CA SER A 2 21.48 -31.38 -42.55
C SER A 2 20.30 -31.42 -41.62
N THR A 3 20.44 -32.11 -40.50
CA THR A 3 19.44 -32.16 -39.41
C THR A 3 19.59 -30.89 -38.58
N THR A 4 18.67 -29.96 -38.74
CA THR A 4 18.54 -28.78 -37.89
C THR A 4 17.92 -29.24 -36.56
N THR A 5 18.75 -29.42 -35.54
CA THR A 5 18.30 -29.62 -34.16
C THR A 5 17.73 -28.32 -33.63
N SER A 6 16.40 -28.17 -33.65
CA SER A 6 15.69 -27.11 -32.97
C SER A 6 15.84 -27.31 -31.47
N ASN A 7 16.49 -26.33 -30.80
CA ASN A 7 16.68 -26.27 -29.36
C ASN A 7 15.32 -26.09 -28.68
N PRO A 8 14.82 -27.00 -27.81
CA PRO A 8 13.52 -26.86 -27.18
C PRO A 8 13.45 -25.82 -26.07
N ALA A 9 14.56 -25.07 -25.79
CA ALA A 9 14.65 -24.11 -24.69
C ALA A 9 14.13 -22.71 -25.04
N SER A 10 13.62 -22.42 -26.23
CA SER A 10 13.18 -21.08 -26.67
C SER A 10 11.67 -20.97 -26.95
N GLN A 11 10.88 -21.94 -26.53
CA GLN A 11 9.43 -21.81 -26.55
C GLN A 11 8.94 -21.37 -25.16
N VAL A 12 9.13 -20.09 -24.84
CA VAL A 12 8.26 -19.42 -23.85
C VAL A 12 6.84 -19.58 -24.40
N PRO A 13 5.89 -20.18 -23.65
CA PRO A 13 4.55 -20.35 -24.18
C PRO A 13 3.98 -19.00 -24.56
N ALA A 14 3.51 -18.83 -25.78
CA ALA A 14 2.85 -17.62 -26.25
C ALA A 14 1.67 -17.17 -25.35
N ALA A 15 1.15 -18.09 -24.54
CA ALA A 15 0.17 -17.84 -23.49
C ALA A 15 0.72 -16.97 -22.33
N ALA A 16 2.01 -17.04 -21.99
CA ALA A 16 2.60 -16.22 -20.93
C ALA A 16 2.77 -14.75 -21.37
N GLU A 17 2.98 -14.52 -22.65
CA GLU A 17 3.08 -13.18 -23.25
C GLU A 17 1.72 -12.46 -23.33
N LEU A 18 0.60 -13.24 -23.34
CA LEU A 18 -0.76 -12.73 -23.39
C LEU A 18 -1.36 -12.40 -22.02
N ILE A 19 -0.74 -12.84 -20.91
CA ILE A 19 -1.34 -12.74 -19.56
C ILE A 19 -0.88 -11.47 -18.82
N GLY A 20 0.15 -10.77 -19.31
CA GLY A 20 0.65 -9.53 -18.73
C GLY A 20 1.32 -9.71 -17.34
N PRO A 21 1.67 -8.62 -16.65
CA PRO A 21 2.47 -8.64 -15.43
C PRO A 21 1.81 -9.28 -14.22
N TYR A 22 0.49 -9.49 -14.24
CA TYR A 22 -0.24 -10.13 -13.14
C TYR A 22 -0.28 -11.65 -13.20
N ASN A 23 0.14 -12.28 -14.30
CA ASN A 23 -0.11 -13.70 -14.61
C ASN A 23 -1.60 -14.11 -14.62
N TYR A 24 -2.51 -13.16 -14.61
CA TYR A 24 -3.96 -13.35 -14.77
C TYR A 24 -4.63 -12.04 -15.22
N VAL A 25 -5.84 -12.11 -15.75
CA VAL A 25 -6.63 -10.94 -16.09
C VAL A 25 -7.42 -10.50 -14.86
N PRO A 26 -7.24 -9.24 -14.38
CA PRO A 26 -8.03 -8.74 -13.26
C PRO A 26 -9.53 -8.74 -13.55
N THR A 27 -10.34 -9.10 -12.56
CA THR A 27 -11.80 -9.19 -12.70
C THR A 27 -12.42 -7.79 -12.63
N GLU A 28 -13.07 -7.34 -13.70
CA GLU A 28 -13.60 -5.97 -13.84
C GLU A 28 -14.58 -5.55 -12.73
N TRP A 29 -15.57 -6.41 -12.42
CA TRP A 29 -16.58 -6.06 -11.42
C TRP A 29 -15.97 -5.85 -10.02
N ILE A 30 -14.90 -6.58 -9.67
CA ILE A 30 -14.17 -6.39 -8.42
C ILE A 30 -13.51 -5.02 -8.42
N CYS A 31 -12.84 -4.65 -9.51
CA CYS A 31 -12.18 -3.35 -9.63
C CYS A 31 -13.18 -2.19 -9.51
N ILE A 32 -14.32 -2.28 -10.20
CA ILE A 32 -15.40 -1.28 -10.13
C ILE A 32 -15.95 -1.16 -8.70
N THR A 33 -16.14 -2.28 -8.02
CA THR A 33 -16.61 -2.30 -6.63
C THR A 33 -15.66 -1.56 -5.71
N PHE A 34 -14.36 -1.84 -5.79
CA PHE A 34 -13.36 -1.18 -4.94
C PHE A 34 -13.20 0.30 -5.28
N VAL A 35 -13.19 0.69 -6.56
CA VAL A 35 -13.19 2.11 -6.96
C VAL A 35 -14.38 2.84 -6.35
N THR A 36 -15.56 2.25 -6.44
CA THR A 36 -16.80 2.86 -5.90
C THR A 36 -16.73 2.99 -4.38
N LEU A 37 -16.30 1.96 -3.66
CA LEU A 37 -16.17 1.98 -2.21
C LEU A 37 -15.16 3.04 -1.74
N PHE A 38 -13.98 3.10 -2.37
CA PHE A 38 -12.98 4.11 -2.03
C PHE A 38 -13.45 5.53 -2.40
N ALA A 39 -14.16 5.71 -3.52
CA ALA A 39 -14.72 6.99 -3.90
C ALA A 39 -15.75 7.48 -2.88
N ILE A 40 -16.71 6.65 -2.49
CA ILE A 40 -17.72 6.98 -1.46
C ILE A 40 -17.02 7.34 -0.14
N ASN A 41 -16.08 6.51 0.30
CA ASN A 41 -15.34 6.75 1.55
C ASN A 41 -14.57 8.07 1.52
N THR A 42 -13.88 8.36 0.41
CA THR A 42 -13.11 9.60 0.23
C THR A 42 -14.01 10.83 0.25
N VAL A 43 -15.16 10.78 -0.44
CA VAL A 43 -16.15 11.88 -0.45
C VAL A 43 -16.72 12.11 0.94
N LEU A 44 -17.05 11.04 1.69
CA LEU A 44 -17.53 11.15 3.07
C LEU A 44 -16.50 11.81 3.97
N HIS A 45 -15.23 11.43 3.90
CA HIS A 45 -14.16 12.03 4.69
C HIS A 45 -13.87 13.48 4.27
N LEU A 46 -13.97 13.81 2.99
CA LEU A 46 -13.85 15.17 2.51
C LEU A 46 -14.98 16.05 3.08
N PHE A 47 -16.22 15.56 3.03
CA PHE A 47 -17.38 16.25 3.61
C PHE A 47 -17.24 16.45 5.13
N GLN A 48 -16.81 15.39 5.86
CA GLN A 48 -16.56 15.47 7.30
C GLN A 48 -15.45 16.48 7.63
N SER A 49 -14.37 16.47 6.85
CA SER A 49 -13.25 17.38 7.00
C SER A 49 -13.71 18.85 6.88
N TRP A 50 -14.58 19.13 5.90
CA TRP A 50 -15.14 20.47 5.71
C TRP A 50 -16.14 20.83 6.80
N LYS A 51 -17.12 19.98 7.09
CA LYS A 51 -18.18 20.23 8.08
C LYS A 51 -17.64 20.47 9.48
N PHE A 52 -16.66 19.68 9.91
CA PHE A 52 -16.06 19.75 11.25
C PHE A 52 -14.78 20.60 11.31
N ARG A 53 -14.41 21.26 10.20
CA ARG A 53 -13.20 22.09 10.09
C ARG A 53 -11.90 21.35 10.48
N MET A 54 -11.84 20.04 10.23
CA MET A 54 -10.68 19.20 10.52
C MET A 54 -9.75 19.12 9.31
N TRP A 55 -9.15 20.25 8.95
CA TRP A 55 -8.34 20.39 7.72
C TRP A 55 -7.16 19.41 7.62
N TRP A 56 -6.69 18.88 8.74
CA TRP A 56 -5.62 17.90 8.77
C TRP A 56 -6.02 16.53 8.19
N LEU A 57 -7.32 16.23 8.06
CA LEU A 57 -7.81 15.01 7.40
C LEU A 57 -7.59 15.04 5.87
N ILE A 58 -7.52 16.23 5.26
CA ILE A 58 -7.33 16.36 3.81
C ILE A 58 -5.97 15.78 3.38
N PRO A 59 -4.81 16.26 3.91
CA PRO A 59 -3.52 15.73 3.50
C PRO A 59 -3.25 14.29 3.97
N THR A 60 -4.11 13.72 4.77
CA THR A 60 -3.96 12.37 5.31
C THR A 60 -4.98 11.41 4.72
N VAL A 61 -6.22 11.40 5.20
CA VAL A 61 -7.23 10.41 4.81
C VAL A 61 -7.72 10.62 3.39
N VAL A 62 -7.93 11.88 2.96
CA VAL A 62 -8.43 12.16 1.60
C VAL A 62 -7.37 11.84 0.56
N VAL A 63 -6.10 12.21 0.80
CA VAL A 63 -4.99 11.84 -0.10
C VAL A 63 -4.83 10.32 -0.19
N ALA A 64 -4.93 9.60 0.93
CA ALA A 64 -4.91 8.14 0.93
C ALA A 64 -6.03 7.56 0.05
N GLY A 65 -7.25 8.06 0.21
CA GLY A 65 -8.39 7.63 -0.60
C GLY A 65 -8.23 7.91 -2.09
N ILE A 66 -7.66 9.06 -2.45
CA ILE A 66 -7.36 9.39 -3.87
C ILE A 66 -6.33 8.41 -4.44
N LEU A 67 -5.28 8.08 -3.70
CA LEU A 67 -4.27 7.12 -4.14
C LEU A 67 -4.86 5.72 -4.35
N GLU A 68 -5.77 5.28 -3.47
CA GLU A 68 -6.50 4.01 -3.67
C GLU A 68 -7.41 4.05 -4.90
N ILE A 69 -8.13 5.16 -5.13
CA ILE A 69 -8.97 5.32 -6.32
C ILE A 69 -8.11 5.24 -7.59
N ILE A 70 -6.95 5.91 -7.63
CA ILE A 70 -6.02 5.83 -8.76
C ILE A 70 -5.54 4.39 -8.94
N GLY A 71 -5.09 3.73 -7.87
CA GLY A 71 -4.61 2.36 -7.91
C GLY A 71 -5.65 1.37 -8.45
N TRP A 72 -6.88 1.42 -7.97
CA TRP A 72 -7.95 0.53 -8.44
C TRP A 72 -8.48 0.89 -9.82
N SER A 73 -8.46 2.18 -10.21
CA SER A 73 -8.82 2.61 -11.55
C SER A 73 -7.80 2.11 -12.59
N THR A 74 -6.51 2.15 -12.27
CA THR A 74 -5.47 1.61 -13.16
C THR A 74 -5.51 0.08 -13.21
N ARG A 75 -5.92 -0.59 -12.13
CA ARG A 75 -6.19 -2.03 -12.17
C ARG A 75 -7.39 -2.38 -13.06
N LEU A 76 -8.42 -1.55 -13.07
CA LEU A 76 -9.53 -1.66 -14.02
C LEU A 76 -9.04 -1.45 -15.46
N TRP A 77 -8.13 -0.51 -15.69
CA TRP A 77 -7.49 -0.34 -17.00
C TRP A 77 -6.72 -1.59 -17.42
N SER A 78 -5.99 -2.22 -16.51
CA SER A 78 -5.28 -3.50 -16.78
C SER A 78 -6.23 -4.65 -17.11
N SER A 79 -7.50 -4.65 -16.67
CA SER A 79 -8.47 -5.68 -17.05
C SER A 79 -8.87 -5.56 -18.52
N ILE A 80 -8.88 -4.33 -19.06
CA ILE A 80 -9.21 -4.06 -20.47
C ILE A 80 -7.98 -4.26 -21.38
N SER A 81 -6.80 -3.90 -20.89
CA SER A 81 -5.53 -3.98 -21.63
C SER A 81 -4.46 -4.70 -20.80
N PRO A 82 -4.52 -6.03 -20.68
CA PRO A 82 -3.71 -6.80 -19.72
C PRO A 82 -2.22 -6.84 -20.05
N THR A 83 -1.83 -6.56 -21.29
CA THR A 83 -0.42 -6.59 -21.74
C THR A 83 0.36 -5.31 -21.42
N LEU A 84 -0.33 -4.22 -21.04
CA LEU A 84 0.33 -2.96 -20.74
C LEU A 84 0.96 -2.97 -19.34
N LEU A 85 2.22 -2.60 -19.26
CA LEU A 85 2.99 -2.49 -18.01
C LEU A 85 2.62 -1.23 -17.22
N THR A 86 2.38 -0.11 -17.90
CA THR A 86 2.12 1.18 -17.27
C THR A 86 0.96 1.17 -16.25
N PRO A 87 -0.23 0.59 -16.54
CA PRO A 87 -1.30 0.52 -15.54
C PRO A 87 -0.92 -0.32 -14.32
N PHE A 88 -0.12 -1.39 -14.50
CA PHE A 88 0.39 -2.20 -13.42
C PHE A 88 1.32 -1.40 -12.49
N GLU A 89 2.26 -0.65 -13.05
CA GLU A 89 3.19 0.18 -12.28
C GLU A 89 2.46 1.25 -11.46
N ILE A 90 1.53 1.98 -12.10
CA ILE A 90 0.75 3.02 -11.42
C ILE A 90 -0.11 2.41 -10.30
N GLN A 91 -0.72 1.26 -10.54
CA GLN A 91 -1.50 0.55 -9.52
C GLN A 91 -0.62 0.14 -8.35
N LEU A 92 0.54 -0.45 -8.62
CA LEU A 92 1.49 -0.88 -7.59
C LEU A 92 1.93 0.31 -6.72
N VAL A 93 2.34 1.41 -7.33
CA VAL A 93 2.76 2.63 -6.63
C VAL A 93 1.59 3.21 -5.83
N GLY A 94 0.41 3.36 -6.42
CA GLY A 94 -0.77 3.94 -5.78
C GLY A 94 -1.17 3.18 -4.52
N THR A 95 -1.32 1.86 -4.62
CA THR A 95 -1.76 1.01 -3.51
C THR A 95 -0.69 0.85 -2.41
N ILE A 96 0.60 0.92 -2.75
CA ILE A 96 1.69 0.89 -1.77
C ILE A 96 1.78 2.23 -1.01
N LEU A 97 1.59 3.37 -1.70
CA LEU A 97 1.68 4.68 -1.09
C LEU A 97 0.46 5.03 -0.21
N ALA A 98 -0.73 4.59 -0.59
CA ALA A 98 -2.00 4.96 0.05
C ALA A 98 -2.05 4.72 1.57
N PRO A 99 -1.54 3.62 2.14
CA PRO A 99 -1.56 3.39 3.58
C PRO A 99 -0.74 4.40 4.39
N THR A 100 0.27 5.04 3.81
CA THR A 100 1.19 5.95 4.53
C THR A 100 0.50 7.21 5.06
N PRO A 101 -0.19 8.03 4.25
CA PRO A 101 -0.91 9.17 4.76
C PRO A 101 -2.08 8.76 5.67
N PHE A 102 -2.69 7.60 5.45
CA PHE A 102 -3.71 7.06 6.35
C PHE A 102 -3.15 6.72 7.73
N LEU A 103 -1.96 6.12 7.81
CA LEU A 103 -1.26 5.87 9.07
C LEU A 103 -0.89 7.16 9.79
N ALA A 104 -0.45 8.19 9.06
CA ALA A 104 -0.18 9.50 9.64
C ALA A 104 -1.43 10.07 10.36
N ALA A 105 -2.63 9.90 9.78
CA ALA A 105 -3.89 10.28 10.43
C ALA A 105 -4.08 9.55 11.77
N ASN A 106 -3.85 8.24 11.80
CA ASN A 106 -3.97 7.44 13.02
C ASN A 106 -3.01 7.91 14.12
N PHE A 107 -1.78 8.30 13.77
CA PHE A 107 -0.83 8.85 14.73
C PHE A 107 -1.21 10.23 15.25
N VAL A 108 -1.82 11.08 14.42
CA VAL A 108 -2.36 12.37 14.87
C VAL A 108 -3.50 12.15 15.88
N ILE A 109 -4.41 11.21 15.60
CA ILE A 109 -5.49 10.85 16.51
C ILE A 109 -4.93 10.30 17.82
N LEU A 110 -3.98 9.38 17.74
CA LEU A 110 -3.31 8.80 18.90
C LEU A 110 -2.64 9.89 19.76
N GLY A 111 -1.94 10.82 19.13
CA GLY A 111 -1.32 11.95 19.82
C GLY A 111 -2.34 12.80 20.58
N LYS A 112 -3.51 13.06 20.00
CA LYS A 112 -4.61 13.79 20.67
C LYS A 112 -5.17 13.00 21.86
N ILE A 113 -5.35 11.70 21.72
CA ILE A 113 -5.82 10.79 22.79
C ILE A 113 -4.83 10.81 23.96
N ILE A 114 -3.52 10.70 23.70
CA ILE A 114 -2.49 10.73 24.76
C ILE A 114 -2.52 12.07 25.53
N ILE A 115 -2.72 13.19 24.82
CA ILE A 115 -2.83 14.51 25.45
C ILE A 115 -4.05 14.58 26.36
N GLN A 116 -5.19 14.01 25.97
CA GLN A 116 -6.41 14.00 26.77
C GLN A 116 -6.33 13.07 27.98
N LEU A 117 -5.64 11.94 27.87
CA LEU A 117 -5.45 10.99 28.96
C LEU A 117 -4.45 11.47 30.03
N GLY A 118 -3.56 12.38 29.66
CA GLY A 118 -2.53 12.93 30.54
C GLY A 118 -1.13 12.34 30.31
N PRO A 119 -0.06 13.09 30.62
CA PRO A 119 1.32 12.73 30.34
C PRO A 119 1.84 11.51 31.11
N GLN A 120 1.17 11.13 32.20
CA GLN A 120 1.51 9.96 33.02
C GLN A 120 1.35 8.63 32.29
N TYR A 121 0.57 8.59 31.20
CA TYR A 121 0.29 7.37 30.42
C TYR A 121 1.25 7.17 29.22
N SER A 122 2.15 8.12 28.93
CA SER A 122 3.11 7.98 27.85
C SER A 122 4.52 8.35 28.29
N ARG A 123 5.47 7.42 28.12
CA ARG A 123 6.90 7.67 28.37
C ARG A 123 7.54 8.56 27.29
N LEU A 124 6.93 8.64 26.10
CA LEU A 124 7.41 9.41 24.97
C LEU A 124 6.46 10.56 24.69
N SER A 125 6.99 11.71 24.33
CA SER A 125 6.20 12.83 23.83
C SER A 125 5.37 12.38 22.60
N PRO A 126 4.07 12.76 22.50
CA PRO A 126 3.21 12.39 21.37
C PRO A 126 3.81 12.74 20.00
N LYS A 127 4.53 13.86 19.92
CA LYS A 127 5.22 14.32 18.71
C LYS A 127 6.36 13.39 18.30
N PHE A 128 7.14 12.93 19.28
CA PHE A 128 8.27 12.02 19.03
C PHE A 128 7.78 10.65 18.57
N TYR A 129 6.67 10.18 19.14
CA TYR A 129 6.03 8.93 18.73
C TYR A 129 5.62 9.00 17.25
N THR A 130 4.89 10.04 16.86
CA THR A 130 4.48 10.26 15.48
C THR A 130 5.68 10.33 14.52
N LEU A 131 6.73 11.08 14.89
CA LEU A 131 7.91 11.25 14.06
C LEU A 131 8.64 9.93 13.79
N VAL A 132 8.89 9.14 14.85
CA VAL A 132 9.59 7.84 14.73
C VAL A 132 8.79 6.89 13.86
N PHE A 133 7.47 6.79 14.05
CA PHE A 133 6.64 5.89 13.27
C PHE A 133 6.54 6.31 11.80
N CYS A 134 6.39 7.62 11.52
CA CYS A 134 6.41 8.13 10.14
C CYS A 134 7.77 7.91 9.45
N ALA A 135 8.87 8.11 10.15
CA ALA A 135 10.21 7.85 9.60
C ALA A 135 10.38 6.38 9.21
N PHE A 136 9.93 5.46 10.07
CA PHE A 136 9.94 4.03 9.75
C PHE A 136 9.06 3.67 8.55
N ASP A 137 7.89 4.29 8.41
CA ASP A 137 7.01 4.07 7.25
C ASP A 137 7.67 4.54 5.96
N VAL A 138 8.34 5.69 5.98
CA VAL A 138 9.12 6.19 4.82
C VAL A 138 10.23 5.21 4.43
N VAL A 139 10.95 4.65 5.40
CA VAL A 139 11.98 3.62 5.12
C VAL A 139 11.34 2.37 4.48
N CYS A 140 10.22 1.89 5.01
CA CYS A 140 9.50 0.75 4.42
C CYS A 140 9.02 1.06 2.99
N LEU A 141 8.52 2.28 2.73
CA LEU A 141 8.13 2.70 1.39
C LEU A 141 9.30 2.72 0.40
N ILE A 142 10.47 3.19 0.83
CA ILE A 142 11.67 3.16 -0.01
C ILE A 142 12.03 1.71 -0.37
N ILE A 143 12.01 0.79 0.60
CA ILE A 143 12.27 -0.64 0.36
C ILE A 143 11.25 -1.21 -0.64
N GLN A 144 9.97 -0.90 -0.46
CA GLN A 144 8.89 -1.36 -1.34
C GLN A 144 9.03 -0.78 -2.76
N ALA A 145 9.36 0.51 -2.88
CA ALA A 145 9.57 1.16 -4.17
C ALA A 145 10.76 0.57 -4.93
N VAL A 146 11.87 0.32 -4.24
CA VAL A 146 13.04 -0.36 -4.83
C VAL A 146 12.69 -1.77 -5.27
N GLY A 147 11.98 -2.54 -4.43
CA GLY A 147 11.53 -3.89 -4.77
C GLY A 147 10.61 -3.91 -5.97
N GLY A 148 9.64 -2.99 -6.04
CA GLY A 148 8.72 -2.85 -7.16
C GLY A 148 9.43 -2.49 -8.47
N ALA A 149 10.35 -1.51 -8.43
CA ALA A 149 11.15 -1.14 -9.60
C ALA A 149 12.04 -2.29 -10.08
N TYR A 150 12.59 -3.08 -9.14
CA TYR A 150 13.40 -4.25 -9.48
C TYR A 150 12.54 -5.33 -10.16
N ALA A 151 11.36 -5.63 -9.61
CA ALA A 151 10.42 -6.59 -10.20
C ALA A 151 9.98 -6.19 -11.62
N THR A 152 9.70 -4.91 -11.83
CA THR A 152 9.34 -4.36 -13.15
C THR A 152 10.49 -4.49 -14.14
N ASN A 153 11.72 -4.20 -13.72
CA ASN A 153 12.89 -4.33 -14.59
C ASN A 153 13.18 -5.79 -14.96
N GLU A 154 13.09 -6.73 -14.00
CA GLU A 154 13.23 -8.16 -14.27
C GLU A 154 12.13 -8.66 -15.23
N PHE A 155 10.90 -8.19 -15.08
CA PHE A 155 9.80 -8.53 -15.98
C PHE A 155 10.08 -8.01 -17.41
N ASN A 156 10.56 -6.76 -17.57
CA ASN A 156 10.92 -6.20 -18.87
C ASN A 156 12.07 -6.96 -19.56
N GLN A 157 12.96 -7.56 -18.79
CA GLN A 157 14.06 -8.38 -19.27
C GLN A 157 13.70 -9.87 -19.49
N HIS A 158 12.41 -10.21 -19.39
CA HIS A 158 11.91 -11.59 -19.45
C HIS A 158 12.57 -12.53 -18.41
N GLN A 159 12.99 -11.97 -17.28
CA GLN A 159 13.52 -12.69 -16.13
C GLN A 159 12.41 -12.90 -15.08
N ASN A 160 12.67 -13.80 -14.14
CA ASN A 160 11.70 -14.09 -13.08
C ASN A 160 11.65 -12.92 -12.06
N PRO A 161 10.50 -12.23 -11.86
CA PRO A 161 10.38 -11.06 -10.98
C PRO A 161 10.34 -11.42 -9.49
N ASP A 162 10.62 -12.65 -9.10
CA ASP A 162 10.50 -13.13 -7.71
C ASP A 162 11.39 -12.36 -6.75
N LYS A 163 12.59 -11.93 -7.17
CA LYS A 163 13.51 -11.18 -6.28
C LYS A 163 12.94 -9.83 -5.92
N GLY A 164 12.46 -9.07 -6.90
CA GLY A 164 11.83 -7.77 -6.66
C GLY A 164 10.55 -7.89 -5.83
N GLY A 165 9.74 -8.92 -6.12
CA GLY A 165 8.54 -9.25 -5.35
C GLY A 165 8.85 -9.56 -3.87
N ASN A 166 9.89 -10.34 -3.60
CA ASN A 166 10.32 -10.67 -2.24
C ASN A 166 10.81 -9.44 -1.47
N ILE A 167 11.54 -8.52 -2.10
CA ILE A 167 11.96 -7.27 -1.48
C ILE A 167 10.73 -6.42 -1.09
N THR A 168 9.75 -6.31 -1.97
CA THR A 168 8.49 -5.61 -1.69
C THR A 168 7.75 -6.25 -0.51
N LEU A 169 7.64 -7.58 -0.49
CA LEU A 169 7.01 -8.34 0.61
C LEU A 169 7.70 -8.10 1.96
N VAL A 170 9.03 -8.04 1.99
CA VAL A 170 9.78 -7.72 3.22
C VAL A 170 9.37 -6.32 3.73
N GLY A 171 9.32 -5.31 2.89
CA GLY A 171 8.88 -3.96 3.27
C GLY A 171 7.46 -3.95 3.85
N VAL A 172 6.50 -4.60 3.20
CA VAL A 172 5.11 -4.71 3.66
C VAL A 172 5.02 -5.47 4.99
N THR A 173 5.77 -6.56 5.13
CA THR A 173 5.77 -7.38 6.35
C THR A 173 6.31 -6.61 7.54
N ILE A 174 7.42 -5.89 7.39
CA ILE A 174 8.00 -5.03 8.44
C ILE A 174 6.99 -3.94 8.85
N GLN A 175 6.34 -3.30 7.90
CA GLN A 175 5.32 -2.28 8.16
C GLN A 175 4.12 -2.86 8.93
N SER A 176 3.66 -4.05 8.57
CA SER A 176 2.56 -4.74 9.23
C SER A 176 2.90 -5.19 10.65
N CYS A 177 4.07 -5.77 10.86
CA CYS A 177 4.55 -6.19 12.19
C CYS A 177 4.67 -5.00 13.15
N LYS A 178 5.18 -3.86 12.67
CA LYS A 178 5.28 -2.63 13.46
C LYS A 178 3.90 -2.11 13.88
N ARG A 179 2.92 -2.15 12.98
CA ARG A 179 1.53 -1.74 13.28
C ARG A 179 0.95 -2.59 14.40
N HIS A 180 1.09 -3.91 14.34
CA HIS A 180 0.61 -4.81 15.38
C HIS A 180 1.32 -4.56 16.71
N GLY A 181 2.64 -4.44 16.72
CA GLY A 181 3.43 -4.16 17.93
C GLY A 181 3.01 -2.84 18.62
N SER A 182 2.71 -1.80 17.85
CA SER A 182 2.20 -0.53 18.38
C SER A 182 0.83 -0.66 19.04
N LEU A 183 -0.10 -1.38 18.40
CA LEU A 183 -1.45 -1.65 18.95
C LEU A 183 -1.40 -2.50 20.22
N TYR A 184 -0.54 -3.51 20.26
CA TYR A 184 -0.35 -4.34 21.46
C TYR A 184 0.21 -3.54 22.63
N SER A 185 1.21 -2.68 22.39
CA SER A 185 1.78 -1.85 23.45
C SER A 185 0.77 -0.86 24.05
N LEU A 186 -0.14 -0.34 23.25
CA LEU A 186 -1.26 0.49 23.68
C LEU A 186 -2.29 -0.30 24.50
N ARG A 187 -2.68 -1.48 24.02
CA ARG A 187 -3.67 -2.34 24.71
C ARG A 187 -3.20 -2.73 26.11
N TRP A 188 -1.93 -3.09 26.26
CA TRP A 188 -1.36 -3.44 27.57
C TRP A 188 -1.29 -2.27 28.55
N ARG A 189 -1.19 -1.03 28.07
CA ARG A 189 -1.15 0.16 28.92
C ARG A 189 -2.53 0.64 29.36
N ILE A 190 -3.54 0.45 28.52
CA ILE A 190 -4.91 0.91 28.80
C ILE A 190 -5.67 -0.12 29.67
N SER A 191 -5.41 -1.41 29.51
CA SER A 191 -6.11 -2.50 30.19
C SER A 191 -6.07 -2.46 31.73
N PRO A 192 -4.95 -2.19 32.42
CA PRO A 192 -4.93 -2.19 33.89
C PRO A 192 -5.59 -0.97 34.53
N THR A 193 -5.89 0.08 33.77
CA THR A 193 -6.42 1.34 34.30
C THR A 193 -7.95 1.40 34.30
N PHE A 194 -8.61 0.59 33.47
CA PHE A 194 -10.08 0.48 33.43
C PHE A 194 -10.63 -0.62 34.36
N LEU A 195 -9.77 -1.40 35.01
CA LEU A 195 -10.15 -2.47 35.94
C LEU A 195 -9.97 -2.06 37.44
N LYS A 196 -9.71 -0.80 37.70
CA LYS A 196 -9.79 -0.18 39.05
C LYS A 196 -10.87 0.90 39.04
#